data_ee03bb6e3c5c7d80a362dd4b1dab4f1e
#
_entry.id   ee03bb6e3c5c7d80a362dd4b1dab4f1e
#
_cell.length_a   1.000
_cell.length_b   1.000
_cell.length_c   1.000
_cell.angle_alpha   90.00
_cell.angle_beta   90.00
_cell.angle_gamma   90.00
#
_symmetry.space_group_name_H-M   'P 1'
#
loop_
_entity.id
_entity.type
_entity.pdbx_description
1 polymer ?
#
loop_
_entity_poly.entity_id
_entity_poly.type
_entity_poly.pdbx_seq_one_letter_code
_entity_poly.pdbx_strand_id
1 'polypeptide(L)'
;MDYNFEEYKVQGTKFNYYFVCKRKLWLFSKGISMEDGNDKVQEGKIAHEYSYKNKEKNKEKLVDELIKIDIVEKDEIREVKLSSKMKDSDRMQLLYYLFYLKQLGIKKKGTLNYVKERKKECVILKKEDEIKIVEILKNIKIILNLKYPPKVEKFNYCKKCSYNEYCYIEEEE
;
A
#
# COMPACT_ATOMS: atom_id res chain seq x y z
N MET A 1 -2.63 27.02 -0.97
CA MET A 1 -1.42 26.30 -1.43
C MET A 1 -1.83 25.44 -2.59
N ASP A 2 -1.35 25.76 -3.76
CA ASP A 2 -1.61 24.94 -4.95
C ASP A 2 -0.90 23.59 -4.77
N TYR A 3 -1.70 22.55 -4.61
CA TYR A 3 -1.24 21.18 -4.54
C TYR A 3 -1.31 20.57 -5.93
N ASN A 4 -0.15 20.29 -6.53
CA ASN A 4 -0.07 19.60 -7.79
C ASN A 4 0.00 18.09 -7.54
N PHE A 5 -1.12 17.38 -7.74
CA PHE A 5 -1.20 15.93 -7.52
C PHE A 5 -0.17 15.15 -8.37
N GLU A 6 0.04 15.54 -9.61
CA GLU A 6 0.97 14.88 -10.54
C GLU A 6 2.42 14.83 -9.98
N GLU A 7 2.81 15.87 -9.25
CA GLU A 7 4.15 15.96 -8.65
C GLU A 7 4.34 15.03 -7.45
N TYR A 8 3.26 14.70 -6.73
CA TYR A 8 3.31 13.97 -5.46
C TYR A 8 2.74 12.55 -5.55
N LYS A 9 2.10 12.17 -6.66
CA LYS A 9 1.54 10.82 -6.81
C LYS A 9 2.65 9.75 -6.72
N VAL A 10 2.36 8.65 -6.05
CA VAL A 10 3.30 7.55 -5.84
C VAL A 10 2.62 6.20 -6.06
N GLN A 11 3.41 5.15 -6.22
CA GLN A 11 2.89 3.78 -6.25
C GLN A 11 2.13 3.45 -4.96
N GLY A 12 1.02 2.72 -5.08
CA GLY A 12 0.19 2.31 -3.94
C GLY A 12 0.98 1.52 -2.88
N THR A 13 1.97 0.70 -3.31
CA THR A 13 2.89 -0.01 -2.42
C THR A 13 3.76 0.97 -1.62
N LYS A 14 4.28 2.03 -2.24
CA LYS A 14 5.06 3.06 -1.54
C LYS A 14 4.20 3.78 -0.50
N PHE A 15 2.95 4.09 -0.85
CA PHE A 15 2.01 4.70 0.08
C PHE A 15 1.71 3.79 1.29
N ASN A 16 1.49 2.50 1.06
CA ASN A 16 1.30 1.52 2.13
C ASN A 16 2.56 1.41 3.02
N TYR A 17 3.75 1.32 2.42
CA TYR A 17 5.00 1.20 3.18
C TYR A 17 5.31 2.40 4.07
N TYR A 18 4.78 3.59 3.77
CA TYR A 18 4.87 4.74 4.67
C TYR A 18 4.32 4.45 6.07
N PHE A 19 3.28 3.65 6.17
CA PHE A 19 2.68 3.24 7.46
C PHE A 19 3.36 2.02 8.07
N VAL A 20 3.89 1.14 7.23
CA VAL A 20 4.56 -0.09 7.69
C VAL A 20 5.95 0.22 8.24
N CYS A 21 6.82 0.84 7.44
CA CYS A 21 8.20 1.14 7.83
C CYS A 21 8.83 2.15 6.87
N LYS A 22 9.29 3.28 7.40
CA LYS A 22 9.92 4.35 6.60
C LYS A 22 11.21 3.88 5.92
N ARG A 23 12.00 3.03 6.60
CA ARG A 23 13.21 2.44 6.03
C ARG A 23 12.87 1.49 4.88
N LYS A 24 11.86 0.62 5.03
CA LYS A 24 11.36 -0.24 3.95
C LYS A 24 10.90 0.58 2.75
N LEU A 25 10.15 1.66 2.98
CA LEU A 25 9.73 2.60 1.94
C LEU A 25 10.93 3.13 1.14
N TRP A 26 11.96 3.60 1.84
CA TRP A 26 13.15 4.15 1.20
C TRP A 26 13.91 3.08 0.40
N LEU A 27 14.19 1.92 0.99
CA LEU A 27 14.88 0.80 0.32
C LEU A 27 14.14 0.37 -0.95
N PHE A 28 12.84 0.17 -0.84
CA PHE A 28 11.99 -0.17 -2.00
C PHE A 28 12.06 0.90 -3.09
N SER A 29 12.10 2.19 -2.71
CA SER A 29 12.19 3.30 -3.68
C SER A 29 13.50 3.33 -4.44
N LYS A 30 14.57 2.75 -3.90
CA LYS A 30 15.90 2.65 -4.53
C LYS A 30 16.07 1.36 -5.35
N GLY A 31 14.98 0.63 -5.58
CA GLY A 31 14.99 -0.63 -6.34
C GLY A 31 15.48 -1.84 -5.55
N ILE A 32 15.69 -1.70 -4.24
CA ILE A 32 16.05 -2.82 -3.36
C ILE A 32 14.75 -3.52 -2.99
N SER A 33 14.45 -4.64 -3.67
CA SER A 33 13.28 -5.49 -3.40
C SER A 33 13.72 -6.83 -2.81
N MET A 34 13.22 -7.14 -1.62
CA MET A 34 13.50 -8.38 -0.88
C MET A 34 12.21 -9.21 -0.69
N GLU A 35 11.25 -9.05 -1.59
CA GLU A 35 9.92 -9.66 -1.44
C GLU A 35 9.82 -11.02 -2.14
N ASP A 36 10.69 -11.28 -3.12
CA ASP A 36 10.73 -12.56 -3.82
C ASP A 36 11.34 -13.63 -2.90
N GLY A 37 10.56 -14.70 -2.66
CA GLY A 37 10.94 -15.79 -1.75
C GLY A 37 10.44 -15.65 -0.30
N ASN A 38 9.72 -14.57 0.05
CA ASN A 38 9.13 -14.46 1.38
C ASN A 38 7.76 -15.16 1.44
N ASP A 39 7.62 -16.16 2.33
CA ASP A 39 6.41 -16.99 2.47
C ASP A 39 5.14 -16.18 2.68
N LYS A 40 5.22 -15.07 3.42
CA LYS A 40 4.04 -14.20 3.67
C LYS A 40 3.61 -13.42 2.46
N VAL A 41 4.56 -13.03 1.61
CA VAL A 41 4.25 -12.39 0.33
C VAL A 41 3.58 -13.40 -0.58
N GLN A 42 4.04 -14.67 -0.58
CA GLN A 42 3.42 -15.76 -1.33
C GLN A 42 2.01 -16.09 -0.80
N GLU A 43 1.81 -16.18 0.52
CA GLU A 43 0.48 -16.34 1.11
C GLU A 43 -0.48 -15.22 0.70
N GLY A 44 0.01 -13.97 0.65
CA GLY A 44 -0.75 -12.82 0.16
C GLY A 44 -1.16 -12.98 -1.30
N LYS A 45 -0.23 -13.35 -2.19
CA LYS A 45 -0.50 -13.60 -3.62
C LYS A 45 -1.55 -14.70 -3.81
N ILE A 46 -1.43 -15.81 -3.08
CA ILE A 46 -2.39 -16.92 -3.11
C ILE A 46 -3.78 -16.46 -2.64
N ALA A 47 -3.88 -15.67 -1.56
CA ALA A 47 -5.15 -15.15 -1.07
C ALA A 47 -5.83 -14.24 -2.10
N HIS A 48 -5.07 -13.44 -2.83
CA HIS A 48 -5.54 -12.65 -3.96
C HIS A 48 -6.11 -13.55 -5.06
N GLU A 49 -5.37 -14.55 -5.53
CA GLU A 49 -5.80 -15.47 -6.60
C GLU A 49 -7.09 -16.21 -6.23
N TYR A 50 -7.22 -16.72 -5.00
CA TYR A 50 -8.44 -17.40 -4.55
C TYR A 50 -9.65 -16.47 -4.50
N SER A 51 -9.46 -15.19 -4.19
CA SER A 51 -10.54 -14.19 -4.15
C SER A 51 -11.11 -13.89 -5.55
N TYR A 52 -10.35 -14.20 -6.62
CA TYR A 52 -10.75 -13.97 -8.01
C TYR A 52 -11.44 -15.16 -8.70
N LYS A 53 -11.31 -16.39 -8.20
CA LYS A 53 -11.77 -17.63 -8.88
C LYS A 53 -13.24 -17.63 -9.31
N ASN A 54 -14.08 -16.77 -8.71
CA ASN A 54 -15.51 -16.71 -9.03
C ASN A 54 -15.95 -15.47 -9.83
N LYS A 55 -15.02 -14.63 -10.31
CA LYS A 55 -15.37 -13.36 -10.98
C LYS A 55 -14.44 -13.06 -12.15
N GLU A 56 -14.62 -13.77 -13.25
CA GLU A 56 -13.81 -13.59 -14.49
C GLU A 56 -13.85 -12.17 -15.09
N LYS A 57 -14.81 -11.33 -14.72
CA LYS A 57 -15.02 -9.99 -15.31
C LYS A 57 -14.32 -8.84 -14.59
N ASN A 58 -13.80 -9.01 -13.38
CA ASN A 58 -13.32 -7.91 -12.54
C ASN A 58 -11.87 -8.13 -12.03
N LYS A 59 -10.96 -8.45 -12.96
CA LYS A 59 -9.54 -8.66 -12.65
C LYS A 59 -8.85 -7.35 -12.28
N GLU A 60 -7.72 -7.47 -11.56
CA GLU A 60 -6.81 -6.38 -11.23
C GLU A 60 -6.69 -5.33 -12.33
N LYS A 61 -6.87 -4.07 -11.97
CA LYS A 61 -6.66 -2.93 -12.87
C LYS A 61 -5.48 -2.10 -12.39
N LEU A 62 -4.53 -1.91 -13.28
CA LEU A 62 -3.44 -0.98 -13.10
C LEU A 62 -3.88 0.40 -13.65
N VAL A 63 -3.75 1.43 -12.82
CA VAL A 63 -4.07 2.81 -13.19
C VAL A 63 -2.77 3.62 -13.16
N ASP A 64 -2.43 4.24 -14.29
CA ASP A 64 -1.22 5.05 -14.51
C ASP A 64 0.09 4.34 -14.09
N GLU A 65 0.11 2.99 -14.12
CA GLU A 65 1.23 2.18 -13.62
C GLU A 65 1.59 2.40 -12.13
N LEU A 66 0.76 3.12 -11.40
CA LEU A 66 1.02 3.52 -10.02
C LEU A 66 0.13 2.83 -9.01
N ILE A 67 -1.15 2.66 -9.28
CA ILE A 67 -2.04 1.97 -8.37
C ILE A 67 -2.62 0.71 -9.00
N LYS A 68 -2.53 -0.38 -8.26
CA LYS A 68 -3.04 -1.69 -8.64
C LYS A 68 -4.27 -1.96 -7.79
N ILE A 69 -5.43 -1.96 -8.40
CA ILE A 69 -6.72 -2.17 -7.74
C ILE A 69 -7.14 -3.62 -7.95
N ASP A 70 -7.41 -4.32 -6.88
CA ASP A 70 -7.72 -5.75 -6.92
C ASP A 70 -9.02 -6.06 -7.67
N ILE A 71 -10.10 -5.35 -7.36
CA ILE A 71 -11.39 -5.52 -8.01
C ILE A 71 -12.02 -4.17 -8.29
N VAL A 72 -12.47 -3.94 -9.53
CA VAL A 72 -13.20 -2.72 -9.92
C VAL A 72 -14.63 -3.09 -10.32
N GLU A 73 -15.61 -2.56 -9.61
CA GLU A 73 -17.04 -2.67 -9.93
C GLU A 73 -17.61 -1.30 -10.34
N LYS A 74 -18.89 -1.26 -10.75
CA LYS A 74 -19.53 -0.03 -11.25
C LYS A 74 -19.39 1.13 -10.28
N ASP A 75 -19.68 0.92 -8.99
CA ASP A 75 -19.77 1.97 -7.97
C ASP A 75 -18.73 1.82 -6.86
N GLU A 76 -17.94 0.72 -6.86
CA GLU A 76 -16.94 0.46 -5.84
C GLU A 76 -15.64 -0.13 -6.39
N ILE A 77 -14.58 0.05 -5.61
CA ILE A 77 -13.33 -0.70 -5.74
C ILE A 77 -13.14 -1.55 -4.48
N ARG A 78 -12.52 -2.72 -4.64
CA ARG A 78 -12.23 -3.60 -3.51
C ARG A 78 -10.75 -3.88 -3.43
N GLU A 79 -10.26 -3.86 -2.21
CA GLU A 79 -8.90 -4.25 -1.85
C GLU A 79 -8.98 -5.52 -1.01
N VAL A 80 -8.22 -6.55 -1.39
CA VAL A 80 -8.21 -7.86 -0.72
C VAL A 80 -6.96 -7.95 0.14
N LYS A 81 -7.15 -8.28 1.41
CA LYS A 81 -6.06 -8.46 2.38
C LYS A 81 -6.15 -9.80 3.06
N LEU A 82 -5.01 -10.44 3.32
CA LEU A 82 -4.97 -11.74 3.98
C LEU A 82 -5.60 -11.69 5.38
N SER A 83 -5.27 -10.64 6.16
CA SER A 83 -5.77 -10.43 7.52
C SER A 83 -5.78 -8.94 7.90
N SER A 84 -6.51 -8.60 8.96
CA SER A 84 -6.65 -7.23 9.47
C SER A 84 -5.49 -6.76 10.36
N LYS A 85 -4.35 -7.46 10.38
CA LYS A 85 -3.20 -7.11 11.25
C LYS A 85 -2.60 -5.74 10.97
N MET A 86 -2.71 -5.26 9.74
CA MET A 86 -2.22 -3.96 9.29
C MET A 86 -3.39 -3.05 8.87
N LYS A 87 -4.51 -3.15 9.59
CA LYS A 87 -5.79 -2.50 9.24
C LYS A 87 -5.66 -1.03 8.91
N ASP A 88 -4.89 -0.27 9.69
CA ASP A 88 -4.77 1.17 9.50
C ASP A 88 -4.02 1.51 8.20
N SER A 89 -2.94 0.78 7.89
CA SER A 89 -2.23 0.96 6.63
C SER A 89 -3.06 0.52 5.42
N ASP A 90 -3.80 -0.58 5.54
CA ASP A 90 -4.68 -1.09 4.50
C ASP A 90 -5.80 -0.10 4.18
N ARG A 91 -6.42 0.45 5.24
CA ARG A 91 -7.45 1.47 5.12
C ARG A 91 -6.92 2.74 4.45
N MET A 92 -5.75 3.22 4.86
CA MET A 92 -5.14 4.40 4.27
C MET A 92 -4.72 4.17 2.82
N GLN A 93 -4.27 2.97 2.45
CA GLN A 93 -3.97 2.61 1.07
C GLN A 93 -5.24 2.67 0.20
N LEU A 94 -6.36 2.10 0.66
CA LEU A 94 -7.62 2.16 -0.08
C LEU A 94 -8.15 3.60 -0.18
N LEU A 95 -8.04 4.42 0.87
CA LEU A 95 -8.39 5.84 0.83
C LEU A 95 -7.54 6.60 -0.19
N TYR A 96 -6.25 6.28 -0.30
CA TYR A 96 -5.37 6.84 -1.33
C TYR A 96 -5.83 6.45 -2.75
N TYR A 97 -6.26 5.21 -2.96
CA TYR A 97 -6.79 4.78 -4.27
C TYR A 97 -8.08 5.53 -4.63
N LEU A 98 -8.98 5.73 -3.66
CA LEU A 98 -10.18 6.52 -3.86
C LEU A 98 -9.86 7.99 -4.16
N PHE A 99 -8.87 8.55 -3.46
CA PHE A 99 -8.38 9.90 -3.71
C PHE A 99 -7.77 10.03 -5.11
N TYR A 100 -6.95 9.06 -5.51
CA TYR A 100 -6.35 9.00 -6.84
C TYR A 100 -7.41 8.98 -7.95
N LEU A 101 -8.39 8.08 -7.85
CA LEU A 101 -9.49 8.00 -8.80
C LEU A 101 -10.30 9.30 -8.84
N LYS A 102 -10.49 9.96 -7.70
CA LYS A 102 -11.16 11.26 -7.63
C LYS A 102 -10.40 12.34 -8.41
N GLN A 103 -9.07 12.35 -8.38
CA GLN A 103 -8.26 13.28 -9.21
C GLN A 103 -8.49 13.06 -10.71
N LEU A 104 -8.78 11.81 -11.11
CA LEU A 104 -9.14 11.45 -12.49
C LEU A 104 -10.65 11.67 -12.79
N GLY A 105 -11.41 12.33 -11.91
CA GLY A 105 -12.85 12.57 -12.07
C GLY A 105 -13.75 11.38 -11.73
N ILE A 106 -13.19 10.27 -11.22
CA ILE A 106 -13.92 9.02 -10.94
C ILE A 106 -14.24 8.95 -9.44
N LYS A 107 -15.53 8.95 -9.10
CA LYS A 107 -16.01 8.80 -7.72
C LYS A 107 -16.47 7.38 -7.46
N LYS A 108 -15.88 6.70 -6.48
CA LYS A 108 -16.21 5.34 -6.06
C LYS A 108 -16.20 5.20 -4.55
N LYS A 109 -16.84 4.13 -4.05
CA LYS A 109 -16.69 3.64 -2.66
C LYS A 109 -15.57 2.60 -2.63
N GLY A 110 -15.00 2.37 -1.45
CA GLY A 110 -14.00 1.33 -1.23
C GLY A 110 -14.55 0.23 -0.32
N THR A 111 -14.10 -1.00 -0.53
CA THR A 111 -14.34 -2.13 0.38
C THR A 111 -13.04 -2.86 0.64
N LEU A 112 -12.65 -2.94 1.91
CA LEU A 112 -11.59 -3.85 2.38
C LEU A 112 -12.19 -5.22 2.63
N ASN A 113 -11.57 -6.25 2.07
CA ASN A 113 -11.96 -7.64 2.26
C ASN A 113 -10.82 -8.41 2.96
N TYR A 114 -11.02 -8.75 4.24
CA TYR A 114 -10.07 -9.53 5.05
C TYR A 114 -10.44 -11.02 4.96
N VAL A 115 -9.63 -11.78 4.22
CA VAL A 115 -9.95 -13.18 3.84
C VAL A 115 -9.98 -14.10 5.05
N LYS A 116 -8.97 -14.03 5.94
CA LYS A 116 -8.89 -14.92 7.14
C LYS A 116 -10.04 -14.70 8.10
N GLU A 117 -10.46 -13.46 8.30
CA GLU A 117 -11.54 -13.09 9.20
C GLU A 117 -12.92 -13.13 8.53
N ARG A 118 -12.99 -13.39 7.22
CA ARG A 118 -14.22 -13.31 6.41
C ARG A 118 -14.98 -12.00 6.63
N LYS A 119 -14.23 -10.91 6.84
CA LYS A 119 -14.77 -9.59 7.19
C LYS A 119 -14.62 -8.62 6.04
N LYS A 120 -15.67 -7.81 5.84
CA LYS A 120 -15.64 -6.68 4.90
C LYS A 120 -15.82 -5.38 5.67
N GLU A 121 -15.12 -4.33 5.22
CA GLU A 121 -15.23 -2.97 5.76
C GLU A 121 -15.44 -2.00 4.61
N CYS A 122 -16.52 -1.22 4.68
CA CYS A 122 -16.78 -0.15 3.73
C CYS A 122 -15.93 1.07 4.08
N VAL A 123 -15.32 1.68 3.06
CA VAL A 123 -14.45 2.86 3.18
C VAL A 123 -14.97 3.95 2.24
N ILE A 124 -15.25 5.11 2.79
CA ILE A 124 -15.70 6.28 2.04
C ILE A 124 -14.67 7.39 2.25
N LEU A 125 -14.21 7.99 1.16
CA LEU A 125 -13.27 9.11 1.20
C LEU A 125 -13.99 10.37 1.70
N LYS A 126 -13.50 10.95 2.79
CA LYS A 126 -13.98 12.20 3.36
C LYS A 126 -12.97 13.33 3.11
N LYS A 127 -13.38 14.57 3.29
CA LYS A 127 -12.53 15.75 3.09
C LYS A 127 -11.31 15.75 4.02
N GLU A 128 -11.48 15.31 5.25
CA GLU A 128 -10.40 15.18 6.23
C GLU A 128 -9.35 14.14 5.78
N ASP A 129 -9.80 13.04 5.16
CA ASP A 129 -8.91 12.01 4.61
C ASP A 129 -8.07 12.57 3.45
N GLU A 130 -8.67 13.41 2.59
CA GLU A 130 -7.96 14.04 1.47
C GLU A 130 -6.82 14.94 1.97
N ILE A 131 -7.08 15.75 2.99
CA ILE A 131 -6.06 16.62 3.61
C ILE A 131 -4.91 15.76 4.17
N LYS A 132 -5.25 14.71 4.89
CA LYS A 132 -4.27 13.77 5.46
C LYS A 132 -3.45 13.05 4.39
N ILE A 133 -4.09 12.63 3.29
CA ILE A 133 -3.39 11.99 2.15
C ILE A 133 -2.38 12.95 1.54
N VAL A 134 -2.74 14.20 1.31
CA VAL A 134 -1.84 15.22 0.76
C VAL A 134 -0.61 15.42 1.65
N GLU A 135 -0.80 15.50 2.97
CA GLU A 135 0.29 15.61 3.94
C GLU A 135 1.21 14.39 3.88
N ILE A 136 0.62 13.18 3.84
CA ILE A 136 1.38 11.93 3.74
C ILE A 136 2.19 11.86 2.45
N LEU A 137 1.63 12.26 1.32
CA LEU A 137 2.34 12.27 0.04
C LEU A 137 3.55 13.22 0.07
N LYS A 138 3.42 14.39 0.71
CA LYS A 138 4.55 15.29 0.94
C LYS A 138 5.64 14.64 1.80
N ASN A 139 5.25 13.99 2.88
CA ASN A 139 6.18 13.29 3.77
C ASN A 139 6.87 12.10 3.07
N ILE A 140 6.13 11.36 2.23
CA ILE A 140 6.73 10.31 1.38
C ILE A 140 7.80 10.91 0.50
N LYS A 141 7.52 12.01 -0.21
CA LYS A 141 8.50 12.68 -1.09
C LYS A 141 9.77 13.08 -0.33
N ILE A 142 9.63 13.58 0.90
CA ILE A 142 10.80 13.90 1.76
C ILE A 142 11.63 12.63 2.01
N ILE A 143 10.99 11.51 2.40
CA ILE A 143 11.70 10.25 2.67
C ILE A 143 12.40 9.72 1.42
N LEU A 144 11.75 9.75 0.26
CA LEU A 144 12.31 9.26 -1.00
C LEU A 144 13.54 10.04 -1.44
N ASN A 145 13.65 11.32 -1.05
CA ASN A 145 14.75 12.20 -1.38
C ASN A 145 15.92 12.15 -0.37
N LEU A 146 15.80 11.40 0.73
CA LEU A 146 16.90 11.23 1.67
C LEU A 146 18.11 10.58 0.99
N LYS A 147 19.29 11.06 1.30
CA LYS A 147 20.57 10.49 0.81
C LYS A 147 20.81 9.10 1.39
N TYR A 148 20.45 8.89 2.65
CA TYR A 148 20.63 7.65 3.40
C TYR A 148 19.28 7.13 3.89
N PRO A 149 19.15 5.80 4.13
CA PRO A 149 17.91 5.23 4.64
C PRO A 149 17.62 5.77 6.05
N PRO A 150 16.33 5.95 6.43
CA PRO A 150 15.95 6.21 7.81
C PRO A 150 16.56 5.18 8.76
N LYS A 151 16.83 5.59 10.01
CA LYS A 151 17.33 4.67 11.06
C LYS A 151 16.44 3.45 11.22
N VAL A 152 17.04 2.34 11.64
CA VAL A 152 16.29 1.12 11.92
C VAL A 152 15.40 1.33 13.14
N GLU A 153 14.10 1.16 12.96
CA GLU A 153 13.11 1.09 14.04
C GLU A 153 12.72 -0.37 14.26
N LYS A 154 12.74 -0.81 15.52
CA LYS A 154 12.39 -2.20 15.86
C LYS A 154 10.89 -2.35 16.07
N PHE A 155 10.22 -3.08 15.17
CA PHE A 155 8.82 -3.44 15.29
C PHE A 155 8.68 -4.95 15.57
N ASN A 156 7.57 -5.36 16.18
CA ASN A 156 7.30 -6.77 16.49
C ASN A 156 7.28 -7.67 15.24
N TYR A 157 7.01 -7.09 14.07
CA TYR A 157 6.97 -7.79 12.79
C TYR A 157 8.31 -7.78 12.03
N CYS A 158 9.35 -7.10 12.52
CA CYS A 158 10.67 -7.07 11.85
C CYS A 158 11.24 -8.47 11.61
N LYS A 159 11.16 -9.38 12.60
CA LYS A 159 11.62 -10.77 12.46
C LYS A 159 11.00 -11.55 11.29
N LYS A 160 9.85 -11.08 10.78
CA LYS A 160 9.12 -11.69 9.66
C LYS A 160 9.08 -10.79 8.43
N CYS A 161 9.82 -9.71 8.45
CA CYS A 161 9.95 -8.77 7.34
C CYS A 161 10.97 -9.31 6.33
N SER A 162 10.65 -9.21 5.05
CA SER A 162 11.56 -9.60 3.96
C SER A 162 12.90 -8.84 3.97
N TYR A 163 12.94 -7.67 4.61
CA TYR A 163 14.15 -6.83 4.73
C TYR A 163 14.88 -7.04 6.06
N ASN A 164 14.51 -8.06 6.88
CA ASN A 164 15.10 -8.23 8.22
C ASN A 164 16.62 -8.38 8.17
N GLU A 165 17.12 -9.29 7.38
CA GLU A 165 18.57 -9.54 7.24
C GLU A 165 19.31 -8.27 6.79
N TYR A 166 18.77 -7.58 5.78
CA TYR A 166 19.34 -6.33 5.27
C TYR A 166 19.38 -5.21 6.33
N CYS A 167 18.41 -5.19 7.26
CA CYS A 167 18.35 -4.16 8.31
C CYS A 167 19.25 -4.45 9.51
N TYR A 168 19.62 -5.72 9.73
CA TYR A 168 20.30 -6.18 10.93
C TYR A 168 21.59 -6.96 10.62
N ILE A 169 22.07 -6.93 9.38
CA ILE A 169 23.42 -7.40 9.04
C ILE A 169 24.41 -6.54 9.81
N GLU A 170 25.22 -7.14 10.64
CA GLU A 170 26.43 -6.55 11.19
C GLU A 170 27.51 -6.75 10.14
N GLU A 171 28.09 -5.67 9.63
CA GLU A 171 29.31 -5.77 8.84
C GLU A 171 30.39 -6.25 9.80
N GLU A 172 30.92 -7.45 9.60
CA GLU A 172 32.16 -7.90 10.26
C GLU A 172 33.27 -6.96 9.75
N GLU A 173 33.84 -6.15 10.68
CA GLU A 173 35.03 -5.33 10.43
C GLU A 173 36.27 -6.17 10.14
#